data_0513816d6adf8452ad2f88b5d78a818b
#
_entry.id   0513816d6adf8452ad2f88b5d78a818b
#
_cell.length_a   1.000
_cell.length_b   1.000
_cell.length_c   1.000
_cell.angle_alpha   90.00
_cell.angle_beta   90.00
_cell.angle_gamma   90.00
#
_symmetry.space_group_name_H-M   'P 1'
#
loop_
_entity.id
_entity.type
_entity.pdbx_description
1 polymer ?
#
loop_
_entity_poly.entity_id
_entity_poly.type
_entity_poly.pdbx_seq_one_letter_code
_entity_poly.pdbx_strand_id
1 'polypeptide(L)'
;VITGEGCSDFQTAHGKLCKVVSDHARKAGVPVILLSGALGERSEELEDFFDGILSLSSKPCSLEEALNDTPENLRRMGRTILNLLLFSKTLS
;
A
#
# COMPACT_ATOMS: atom_id res chain seq x y z
N VAL A 1 4.30 -1.04 9.95
CA VAL A 1 2.96 -0.46 9.85
C VAL A 1 2.42 -0.63 8.45
N ILE A 2 1.18 -1.02 8.34
CA ILE A 2 0.49 -1.15 7.05
C ILE A 2 -0.69 -0.19 7.07
N THR A 3 -0.77 0.69 6.07
CA THR A 3 -1.88 1.61 5.89
C THR A 3 -2.43 1.47 4.48
N GLY A 4 -3.65 1.92 4.24
CA GLY A 4 -4.27 1.72 2.94
C GLY A 4 -5.32 2.75 2.58
N GLU A 5 -5.58 2.86 1.28
CA GLU A 5 -6.61 3.73 0.72
C GLU A 5 -7.09 3.20 -0.64
N GLY A 6 -8.20 3.74 -1.14
CA GLY A 6 -8.80 3.26 -2.40
C GLY A 6 -7.98 3.59 -3.63
N CYS A 7 -7.50 4.81 -3.74
CA CYS A 7 -6.67 5.26 -4.85
C CYS A 7 -5.55 6.13 -4.32
N SER A 8 -4.33 5.80 -4.68
CA SER A 8 -3.14 6.54 -4.25
C SER A 8 -2.48 7.23 -5.44
N ASP A 9 -2.27 8.53 -5.31
CA ASP A 9 -1.62 9.36 -6.32
C ASP A 9 -0.79 10.44 -5.62
N PHE A 10 -0.29 11.42 -6.39
CA PHE A 10 0.50 12.49 -5.82
C PHE A 10 -0.20 13.24 -4.68
N GLN A 11 -1.54 13.28 -4.68
CA GLN A 11 -2.30 13.97 -3.62
C GLN A 11 -2.20 13.26 -2.27
N THR A 12 -1.92 11.97 -2.26
CA THR A 12 -1.73 11.20 -1.03
C THR A 12 -0.63 11.80 -0.15
N ALA A 13 0.40 12.40 -0.77
CA ALA A 13 1.50 13.04 -0.04
C ALA A 13 1.12 14.40 0.55
N HIS A 14 -0.07 14.91 0.29
CA HIS A 14 -0.49 16.27 0.67
C HIS A 14 -1.53 16.28 1.80
N GLY A 15 -1.21 15.64 2.92
CA GLY A 15 -2.00 15.75 4.14
C GLY A 15 -3.13 14.74 4.31
N LYS A 16 -3.23 13.73 3.44
CA LYS A 16 -4.21 12.66 3.61
C LYS A 16 -3.79 11.70 4.73
N LEU A 17 -4.74 10.90 5.20
CA LEU A 17 -4.52 10.00 6.33
C LEU A 17 -3.28 9.13 6.21
N CYS A 18 -3.06 8.52 5.04
CA CYS A 18 -1.90 7.63 4.85
C CYS A 18 -0.57 8.38 5.02
N LYS A 19 -0.51 9.65 4.58
CA LYS A 19 0.68 10.48 4.77
C LYS A 19 0.92 10.76 6.25
N VAL A 20 -0.15 11.02 7.01
CA VAL A 20 -0.05 11.24 8.45
C VAL A 20 0.49 9.99 9.15
N VAL A 21 -0.04 8.82 8.77
CA VAL A 21 0.45 7.54 9.31
C VAL A 21 1.93 7.34 8.97
N SER A 22 2.33 7.65 7.75
CA SER A 22 3.73 7.56 7.32
C SER A 22 4.63 8.45 8.16
N ASP A 23 4.23 9.70 8.39
CA ASP A 23 5.01 10.63 9.19
C ASP A 23 5.23 10.12 10.62
N HIS A 24 4.18 9.59 11.24
CA HIS A 24 4.28 9.03 12.59
C HIS A 24 5.17 7.79 12.63
N ALA A 25 5.02 6.90 11.67
CA ALA A 25 5.82 5.67 11.61
C ALA A 25 7.31 6.01 11.44
N ARG A 26 7.62 6.95 10.54
CA ARG A 26 9.01 7.34 10.29
C ARG A 26 9.65 8.03 11.48
N LYS A 27 8.89 8.83 12.22
CA LYS A 27 9.40 9.42 13.46
C LYS A 27 9.74 8.38 14.50
N ALA A 28 9.00 7.27 14.52
CA ALA A 28 9.22 6.16 15.43
C ALA A 28 10.28 5.17 14.91
N GLY A 29 10.81 5.38 13.71
CA GLY A 29 11.78 4.46 13.11
C GLY A 29 11.16 3.15 12.64
N VAL A 30 9.85 3.15 12.33
CA VAL A 30 9.12 1.97 11.93
C VAL A 30 8.81 2.02 10.43
N PRO A 31 9.14 0.96 9.66
CA PRO A 31 8.77 0.92 8.24
C PRO A 31 7.27 0.98 8.03
N VAL A 32 6.85 1.59 6.92
CA VAL A 32 5.44 1.74 6.58
C VAL A 32 5.20 1.29 5.14
N ILE A 33 4.16 0.46 4.97
CA ILE A 33 3.74 -0.05 3.66
C ILE A 33 2.37 0.54 3.35
N LEU A 34 2.22 1.06 2.12
CA LEU A 34 0.96 1.55 1.60
C LEU A 34 0.31 0.48 0.73
N LEU A 35 -0.91 0.07 1.09
CA LEU A 35 -1.76 -0.76 0.26
C LEU A 35 -2.77 0.13 -0.45
N SER A 36 -2.84 0.05 -1.77
CA SER A 36 -3.75 0.88 -2.53
C SER A 36 -4.65 0.01 -3.43
N GLY A 37 -5.91 0.38 -3.55
CA GLY A 37 -6.79 -0.26 -4.51
C GLY A 37 -6.33 0.00 -5.94
N ALA A 38 -5.84 1.19 -6.21
CA ALA A 38 -5.29 1.57 -7.51
C ALA A 38 -4.22 2.65 -7.32
N LEU A 39 -3.27 2.71 -8.24
CA LEU A 39 -2.27 3.77 -8.26
C LEU A 39 -2.59 4.74 -9.40
N GLY A 40 -2.70 6.01 -9.07
CA GLY A 40 -3.05 7.07 -10.01
C GLY A 40 -1.85 7.87 -10.48
N GLU A 41 -2.11 9.11 -10.94
CA GLU A 41 -1.10 9.98 -11.49
C GLU A 41 0.05 10.25 -10.51
N ARG A 42 1.27 10.17 -11.01
CA ARG A 42 2.48 10.50 -10.26
C ARG A 42 2.55 9.76 -8.92
N SER A 43 2.05 8.53 -8.88
CA SER A 43 2.13 7.71 -7.67
C SER A 43 3.58 7.40 -7.30
N GLU A 44 4.51 7.44 -8.24
CA GLU A 44 5.93 7.26 -7.98
C GLU A 44 6.50 8.29 -6.99
N GLU A 45 5.86 9.45 -6.87
CA GLU A 45 6.25 10.47 -5.90
C GLU A 45 6.06 10.01 -4.47
N LEU A 46 5.25 8.96 -4.26
CA LEU A 46 4.98 8.42 -2.93
C LEU A 46 6.13 7.56 -2.40
N GLU A 47 7.05 7.15 -3.25
CA GLU A 47 8.18 6.32 -2.84
C GLU A 47 9.06 6.98 -1.77
N ASP A 48 9.04 8.31 -1.69
CA ASP A 48 9.80 9.04 -0.67
C ASP A 48 9.15 8.95 0.72
N PHE A 49 7.87 8.55 0.80
CA PHE A 49 7.10 8.56 2.05
C PHE A 49 6.75 7.18 2.57
N PHE A 50 6.84 6.15 1.74
CA PHE A 50 6.49 4.79 2.11
C PHE A 50 7.61 3.85 1.73
N ASP A 51 7.90 2.89 2.58
CA ASP A 51 8.96 1.91 2.33
C ASP A 51 8.53 0.85 1.33
N GLY A 52 7.24 0.64 1.18
CA GLY A 52 6.68 -0.23 0.15
C GLY A 52 5.33 0.29 -0.28
N ILE A 53 5.03 0.17 -1.58
CA ILE A 53 3.75 0.57 -2.16
C ILE A 53 3.24 -0.60 -2.98
N LEU A 54 2.04 -1.09 -2.63
CA LEU A 54 1.45 -2.25 -3.28
C LEU A 54 0.04 -1.92 -3.77
N SER A 55 -0.26 -2.30 -5.01
CA SER A 55 -1.58 -2.14 -5.58
C SER A 55 -2.35 -3.46 -5.51
N LEU A 56 -3.62 -3.40 -5.12
CA LEU A 56 -4.48 -4.57 -5.07
C LEU A 56 -4.95 -5.01 -6.45
N SER A 57 -5.03 -4.06 -7.40
CA SER A 57 -5.45 -4.36 -8.76
C SER A 57 -4.29 -4.94 -9.55
N SER A 58 -4.44 -6.19 -10.00
CA SER A 58 -3.41 -6.88 -10.76
C SER A 58 -3.48 -6.64 -12.26
N LYS A 59 -4.59 -6.05 -12.73
CA LYS A 59 -4.82 -5.76 -14.15
C LYS A 59 -5.78 -4.60 -14.29
N PRO A 60 -5.81 -3.93 -15.46
CA PRO A 60 -6.82 -2.91 -15.72
C PRO A 60 -8.21 -3.50 -15.63
N CYS A 61 -9.09 -2.82 -14.92
CA CYS A 61 -10.49 -3.24 -14.75
C CYS A 61 -11.35 -2.01 -14.48
N SER A 62 -12.66 -2.18 -14.55
CA SER A 62 -13.59 -1.12 -14.20
C SER A 62 -13.60 -0.92 -12.68
N LEU A 63 -14.09 0.24 -12.24
CA LEU A 63 -14.22 0.50 -10.80
C LEU A 63 -15.10 -0.54 -10.13
N GLU A 64 -16.19 -0.95 -10.81
CA GLU A 64 -17.11 -1.95 -10.27
C GLU A 64 -16.41 -3.29 -10.06
N GLU A 65 -15.65 -3.75 -11.06
CA GLU A 65 -14.88 -4.98 -10.93
C GLU A 65 -13.85 -4.88 -9.80
N ALA A 66 -13.15 -3.76 -9.70
CA ALA A 66 -12.16 -3.55 -8.65
C ALA A 66 -12.80 -3.61 -7.27
N LEU A 67 -13.97 -3.00 -7.08
CA LEU A 67 -14.68 -3.01 -5.81
C LEU A 67 -15.18 -4.41 -5.45
N ASN A 68 -15.68 -5.16 -6.45
CA ASN A 68 -16.17 -6.51 -6.22
C ASN A 68 -15.04 -7.47 -5.84
N ASP A 69 -13.84 -7.25 -6.39
CA ASP A 69 -12.69 -8.13 -6.16
C ASP A 69 -11.86 -7.73 -4.93
N THR A 70 -12.17 -6.59 -4.29
CA THR A 70 -11.38 -6.07 -3.17
C THR A 70 -11.20 -7.07 -2.02
N PRO A 71 -12.24 -7.77 -1.52
CA PRO A 71 -12.04 -8.71 -0.42
C PRO A 71 -11.04 -9.82 -0.75
N GLU A 72 -11.14 -10.41 -1.93
CA GLU A 72 -10.23 -11.46 -2.35
C GLU A 72 -8.82 -10.92 -2.60
N ASN A 73 -8.71 -9.74 -3.20
CA ASN A 73 -7.42 -9.12 -3.45
C ASN A 73 -6.72 -8.75 -2.13
N LEU A 74 -7.46 -8.26 -1.14
CA LEU A 74 -6.91 -8.00 0.18
C LEU A 74 -6.41 -9.28 0.85
N ARG A 75 -7.18 -10.36 0.75
CA ARG A 75 -6.78 -11.65 1.32
C ARG A 75 -5.48 -12.15 0.70
N ARG A 76 -5.37 -12.07 -0.62
CA ARG A 76 -4.17 -12.50 -1.34
C ARG A 76 -2.97 -11.63 -0.98
N MET A 77 -3.18 -10.33 -0.93
CA MET A 77 -2.10 -9.40 -0.60
C MET A 77 -1.61 -9.61 0.84
N GLY A 78 -2.53 -9.80 1.78
CA GLY A 78 -2.17 -10.11 3.16
C GLY A 78 -1.34 -11.37 3.28
N ARG A 79 -1.70 -12.42 2.54
CA ARG A 79 -0.93 -13.66 2.50
C ARG A 79 0.45 -13.43 1.91
N THR A 80 0.54 -12.66 0.82
CA THR A 80 1.82 -12.35 0.18
C THR A 80 2.73 -11.59 1.14
N ILE A 81 2.20 -10.58 1.84
CA ILE A 81 2.98 -9.80 2.81
C ILE A 81 3.47 -10.69 3.92
N LEU A 82 2.62 -11.55 4.47
CA LEU A 82 3.01 -12.47 5.53
C LEU A 82 4.12 -13.40 5.06
N ASN A 83 4.00 -13.96 3.87
CA ASN A 83 5.01 -14.85 3.32
C ASN A 83 6.34 -14.14 3.11
N LEU A 84 6.32 -12.89 2.67
CA LEU A 84 7.54 -12.10 2.50
C LEU A 84 8.21 -11.81 3.84
N LEU A 85 7.42 -11.52 4.88
CA LEU A 85 7.96 -11.29 6.22
C LEU A 85 8.59 -12.55 6.79
N LEU A 86 7.96 -13.70 6.60
CA LEU A 86 8.51 -14.99 7.04
C LEU A 86 9.78 -15.35 6.26
N PHE A 87 9.80 -15.08 4.96
CA PHE A 87 10.97 -15.29 4.12
C PHE A 87 12.16 -14.43 4.60
N SER A 88 11.90 -13.17 4.87
CA SER A 88 12.92 -12.25 5.39
C SER A 88 13.49 -12.76 6.71
N LYS A 89 12.64 -13.26 7.60
CA LYS A 89 13.07 -13.81 8.89
C LYS A 89 13.96 -15.04 8.70
N THR A 90 13.67 -15.88 7.70
CA THR A 90 14.48 -17.06 7.39
C THR A 90 15.87 -16.69 6.90
N LEU A 91 15.99 -15.55 6.18
CA LEU A 91 17.26 -15.09 5.63
C LEU A 91 18.13 -14.37 6.67
N SER A 92 17.55 -13.90 7.75
CA SER A 92 18.31 -13.21 8.82
C SER A 92 18.77 -14.19 9.94
#